data_b1ef26aa06bfe6264af72de3030c8029
#
_entry.id   b1ef26aa06bfe6264af72de3030c8029
#
_cell.length_a   1.000
_cell.length_b   1.000
_cell.length_c   1.000
_cell.angle_alpha   90.00
_cell.angle_beta   90.00
_cell.angle_gamma   90.00
#
_symmetry.space_group_name_H-M   'P 1'
#
loop_
_entity.id
_entity.type
_entity.pdbx_description
1 polymer ?
#
loop_
_entity_poly.entity_id
_entity_poly.type
_entity_poly.pdbx_seq_one_letter_code
_entity_poly.pdbx_strand_id
1 'polypeptide(L)'
;MLHRNVENFIGCDSSYRTASIVLYGAPFDSTTSYRPGARFGPAAMRHESYGLETYSPYQDKDLIDGNVFDSGDLELCFGSSESALVDIESRAAEILRDGKLPLLCLLYTSDAADEED
;
A
#
# COMPACT_ATOMS: atom_id res chain seq x y z
N MET A 1 -13.07 -0.21 11.58
CA MET A 1 -12.33 -1.40 11.17
C MET A 1 -12.27 -1.49 9.66
N LEU A 2 -11.14 -1.86 9.12
CA LEU A 2 -10.97 -1.91 7.68
C LEU A 2 -11.35 -3.29 7.15
N HIS A 3 -11.84 -3.31 5.92
CA HIS A 3 -12.27 -4.55 5.30
C HIS A 3 -11.24 -5.03 4.28
N ARG A 4 -11.25 -6.32 4.00
CA ARG A 4 -10.30 -6.91 3.08
C ARG A 4 -10.59 -6.47 1.66
N ASN A 5 -9.55 -6.19 0.90
CA ASN A 5 -9.69 -5.90 -0.51
C ASN A 5 -10.04 -7.16 -1.28
N VAL A 6 -10.62 -6.99 -2.47
CA VAL A 6 -10.96 -8.13 -3.30
C VAL A 6 -9.69 -8.83 -3.78
N GLU A 7 -8.69 -8.08 -4.21
CA GLU A 7 -7.42 -8.67 -4.61
C GLU A 7 -6.36 -8.24 -3.62
N ASN A 8 -5.67 -9.18 -3.00
CA ASN A 8 -4.70 -8.89 -1.98
C ASN A 8 -3.31 -9.22 -2.45
N PHE A 9 -2.31 -8.58 -1.87
CA PHE A 9 -0.94 -8.94 -2.07
C PHE A 9 -0.74 -10.37 -1.60
N ILE A 10 0.06 -11.14 -2.32
CA ILE A 10 0.24 -12.54 -1.97
C ILE A 10 0.76 -12.67 -0.54
N GLY A 11 0.22 -13.56 0.21
CA GLY A 11 0.67 -13.81 1.57
C GLY A 11 0.12 -12.85 2.62
N CYS A 12 -0.63 -11.82 2.21
CA CYS A 12 -1.16 -10.84 3.15
C CYS A 12 -2.60 -11.22 3.49
N ASP A 13 -2.76 -12.35 4.16
CA ASP A 13 -4.06 -12.94 4.39
C ASP A 13 -4.62 -12.77 5.78
N SER A 14 -3.92 -12.10 6.66
CA SER A 14 -4.40 -11.91 8.03
C SER A 14 -5.62 -11.02 8.05
N SER A 15 -6.45 -11.15 9.07
CA SER A 15 -7.55 -10.21 9.25
C SER A 15 -7.02 -8.91 9.84
N TYR A 16 -7.78 -7.85 9.70
CA TYR A 16 -7.35 -6.56 10.27
C TYR A 16 -7.16 -6.68 11.76
N ARG A 17 -8.04 -7.43 12.41
CA ARG A 17 -7.99 -7.52 13.86
C ARG A 17 -6.68 -8.13 14.34
N THR A 18 -6.21 -9.17 13.67
CA THR A 18 -5.02 -9.88 14.12
C THR A 18 -3.73 -9.39 13.49
N ALA A 19 -3.82 -8.57 12.47
CA ALA A 19 -2.63 -8.13 11.76
C ALA A 19 -1.81 -7.16 12.59
N SER A 20 -0.51 -7.23 12.44
CA SER A 20 0.38 -6.24 13.06
C SER A 20 0.88 -5.22 12.03
N ILE A 21 0.73 -5.50 10.75
CA ILE A 21 1.12 -4.60 9.67
C ILE A 21 -0.07 -4.45 8.75
N VAL A 22 -0.37 -3.23 8.34
CA VAL A 22 -1.46 -2.97 7.43
C VAL A 22 -0.92 -2.31 6.18
N LEU A 23 -1.08 -2.98 5.05
CA LEU A 23 -0.65 -2.48 3.76
C LEU A 23 -1.79 -1.69 3.14
N TYR A 24 -1.51 -0.52 2.63
CA TYR A 24 -2.53 0.26 1.95
C TYR A 24 -1.91 1.00 0.77
N GLY A 25 -2.67 1.21 -0.28
CA GLY A 25 -2.19 1.83 -1.49
C GLY A 25 -2.66 3.26 -1.61
N ALA A 26 -1.83 4.09 -2.23
CA ALA A 26 -2.16 5.48 -2.49
C ALA A 26 -2.00 5.75 -3.99
N PRO A 27 -3.00 5.37 -4.79
CA PRO A 27 -2.88 5.45 -6.24
C PRO A 27 -3.13 6.88 -6.74
N PHE A 28 -2.12 7.72 -6.65
CA PHE A 28 -2.26 9.14 -6.98
C PHE A 28 -1.19 9.55 -7.98
N ASP A 29 -1.60 10.08 -9.12
CA ASP A 29 -0.66 10.55 -10.10
C ASP A 29 -1.13 11.80 -10.82
N SER A 30 -2.05 12.56 -10.24
CA SER A 30 -2.63 13.70 -10.94
C SER A 30 -1.62 14.83 -11.13
N THR A 31 -0.53 14.82 -10.40
CA THR A 31 0.50 15.85 -10.58
C THR A 31 1.65 15.36 -11.46
N THR A 32 1.57 14.15 -11.99
CA THR A 32 2.61 13.63 -12.84
C THR A 32 2.64 14.39 -14.14
N SER A 33 3.79 14.89 -14.54
CA SER A 33 3.87 15.69 -15.75
C SER A 33 4.36 14.89 -16.94
N TYR A 34 5.01 13.77 -16.74
CA TYR A 34 5.61 13.06 -17.86
C TYR A 34 4.90 11.75 -18.15
N ARG A 35 4.83 10.85 -17.22
CA ARG A 35 4.21 9.57 -17.47
C ARG A 35 3.18 9.29 -16.40
N PRO A 36 1.95 9.68 -16.63
CA PRO A 36 0.89 9.35 -15.67
C PRO A 36 0.68 7.84 -15.68
N GLY A 37 0.28 7.31 -14.56
CA GLY A 37 0.06 5.87 -14.44
C GLY A 37 0.36 5.35 -13.07
N ALA A 38 0.93 6.17 -12.20
CA ALA A 38 1.26 5.72 -10.85
C ALA A 38 0.01 5.26 -10.10
N ARG A 39 -1.17 5.78 -10.47
CA ARG A 39 -2.41 5.36 -9.81
C ARG A 39 -2.72 3.90 -10.05
N PHE A 40 -2.12 3.27 -11.04
CA PHE A 40 -2.34 1.86 -11.29
C PHE A 40 -1.28 1.00 -10.62
N GLY A 41 -0.30 1.60 -9.96
CA GLY A 41 0.82 0.88 -9.36
C GLY A 41 0.41 -0.13 -8.31
N PRO A 42 -0.34 0.29 -7.29
CA PRO A 42 -0.68 -0.66 -6.23
C PRO A 42 -1.45 -1.87 -6.75
N ALA A 43 -2.42 -1.64 -7.65
CA ALA A 43 -3.19 -2.77 -8.19
C ALA A 43 -2.30 -3.67 -9.04
N ALA A 44 -1.40 -3.09 -9.83
CA ALA A 44 -0.50 -3.87 -10.65
C ALA A 44 0.44 -4.70 -9.78
N MET A 45 0.92 -4.12 -8.69
CA MET A 45 1.81 -4.86 -7.80
C MET A 45 1.08 -6.02 -7.13
N ARG A 46 -0.18 -5.82 -6.75
CA ARG A 46 -0.95 -6.92 -6.18
C ARG A 46 -1.16 -8.02 -7.19
N HIS A 47 -1.48 -7.65 -8.42
CA HIS A 47 -1.73 -8.64 -9.45
C HIS A 47 -0.46 -9.44 -9.75
N GLU A 48 0.67 -8.76 -9.86
CA GLU A 48 1.92 -9.44 -10.16
C GLU A 48 2.47 -10.22 -8.98
N SER A 49 2.01 -9.92 -7.77
CA SER A 49 2.55 -10.60 -6.60
C SER A 49 2.26 -12.09 -6.62
N TYR A 50 1.22 -12.52 -7.35
CA TYR A 50 0.89 -13.93 -7.36
C TYR A 50 1.92 -14.76 -8.14
N GLY A 51 2.82 -14.11 -8.84
CA GLY A 51 3.93 -14.82 -9.48
C GLY A 51 5.14 -15.00 -8.58
N LEU A 52 5.08 -14.53 -7.33
CA LEU A 52 6.20 -14.61 -6.43
C LEU A 52 6.02 -15.73 -5.43
N GLU A 53 7.12 -16.15 -4.84
CA GLU A 53 7.07 -17.12 -3.77
C GLU A 53 7.05 -16.40 -2.44
N THR A 54 6.31 -16.93 -1.49
CA THR A 54 6.18 -16.27 -0.19
C THR A 54 7.29 -16.67 0.77
N TYR A 55 8.02 -17.74 0.48
CA TYR A 55 9.05 -18.23 1.38
C TYR A 55 10.41 -17.64 1.03
N SER A 56 11.13 -17.20 2.03
CA SER A 56 12.49 -16.67 1.85
C SER A 56 13.49 -17.65 2.44
N PRO A 57 14.29 -18.29 1.61
CA PRO A 57 15.31 -19.20 2.14
C PRO A 57 16.41 -18.46 2.90
N TYR A 58 16.60 -17.18 2.60
CA TYR A 58 17.61 -16.42 3.31
C TYR A 58 17.20 -16.13 4.74
N GLN A 59 15.93 -15.94 4.98
CA GLN A 59 15.45 -15.65 6.33
C GLN A 59 14.79 -16.85 6.97
N ASP A 60 14.55 -17.91 6.19
CA ASP A 60 13.84 -19.09 6.64
C ASP A 60 12.49 -18.69 7.23
N LYS A 61 11.78 -17.84 6.49
CA LYS A 61 10.49 -17.35 6.93
C LYS A 61 9.53 -17.29 5.76
N ASP A 62 8.25 -17.42 6.06
CA ASP A 62 7.23 -17.36 5.05
C ASP A 62 6.40 -16.11 5.28
N LEU A 63 6.13 -15.38 4.23
CA LEU A 63 5.35 -14.15 4.33
C LEU A 63 3.96 -14.40 4.92
N ILE A 64 3.41 -15.58 4.71
CA ILE A 64 2.11 -15.90 5.25
C ILE A 64 2.09 -15.76 6.77
N ASP A 65 3.22 -15.99 7.41
CA ASP A 65 3.30 -15.89 8.86
C ASP A 65 3.56 -14.47 9.33
N GLY A 66 3.56 -13.51 8.44
CA GLY A 66 3.95 -12.14 8.77
C GLY A 66 2.85 -11.28 9.35
N ASN A 67 1.62 -11.77 9.40
CA ASN A 67 0.51 -11.03 9.99
C ASN A 67 0.25 -9.70 9.29
N VAL A 68 0.16 -9.72 7.98
CA VAL A 68 -0.08 -8.52 7.19
C VAL A 68 -1.51 -8.54 6.66
N PHE A 69 -2.20 -7.42 6.81
CA PHE A 69 -3.53 -7.22 6.24
C PHE A 69 -3.42 -6.23 5.11
N ASP A 70 -3.93 -6.57 3.93
CA ASP A 70 -3.95 -5.67 2.78
C ASP A 70 -5.30 -4.98 2.75
N SER A 71 -5.33 -3.70 3.05
CA SER A 71 -6.58 -2.97 3.15
C SER A 71 -7.02 -2.38 1.82
N GLY A 72 -6.26 -2.59 0.75
CA GLY A 72 -6.65 -2.06 -0.55
C GLY A 72 -6.21 -0.62 -0.72
N ASP A 73 -6.75 0.03 -1.73
CA ASP A 73 -6.32 1.36 -2.08
C ASP A 73 -7.25 2.41 -1.51
N LEU A 74 -6.70 3.56 -1.20
CA LEU A 74 -7.49 4.71 -0.81
C LEU A 74 -8.17 5.29 -2.04
N GLU A 75 -9.34 5.87 -1.80
CA GLU A 75 -9.99 6.65 -2.85
C GLU A 75 -9.52 8.08 -2.68
N LEU A 76 -8.67 8.54 -3.57
CA LEU A 76 -8.05 9.83 -3.43
C LEU A 76 -8.67 10.85 -4.37
N CYS A 77 -8.62 12.12 -3.95
CA CYS A 77 -9.13 13.20 -4.76
C CYS A 77 -8.06 13.63 -5.72
N PHE A 78 -8.27 13.43 -7.02
CA PHE A 78 -7.27 13.79 -7.98
C PHE A 78 -7.21 15.29 -8.26
N GLY A 79 -8.16 16.05 -7.77
CA GLY A 79 -8.14 17.49 -8.00
C GLY A 79 -7.23 18.25 -7.06
N SER A 80 -6.67 17.61 -6.05
CA SER A 80 -5.88 18.32 -5.05
C SER A 80 -4.89 17.38 -4.43
N SER A 81 -3.61 17.67 -4.56
CA SER A 81 -2.60 16.85 -3.91
C SER A 81 -2.63 17.05 -2.40
N GLU A 82 -3.03 18.22 -1.93
CA GLU A 82 -3.16 18.43 -0.49
C GLU A 82 -4.23 17.53 0.09
N SER A 83 -5.39 17.42 -0.56
CA SER A 83 -6.44 16.54 -0.08
C SER A 83 -5.99 15.09 -0.09
N ALA A 84 -5.27 14.69 -1.12
CA ALA A 84 -4.77 13.33 -1.19
C ALA A 84 -3.81 13.03 -0.05
N LEU A 85 -2.93 13.98 0.26
CA LEU A 85 -1.97 13.78 1.35
C LEU A 85 -2.67 13.70 2.70
N VAL A 86 -3.73 14.49 2.89
CA VAL A 86 -4.50 14.43 4.12
C VAL A 86 -5.14 13.05 4.26
N ASP A 87 -5.66 12.50 3.17
CA ASP A 87 -6.28 11.18 3.23
C ASP A 87 -5.26 10.11 3.55
N ILE A 88 -4.07 10.21 2.98
CA ILE A 88 -3.00 9.26 3.26
C ILE A 88 -2.59 9.34 4.72
N GLU A 89 -2.44 10.56 5.23
CA GLU A 89 -2.07 10.74 6.62
C GLU A 89 -3.14 10.23 7.55
N SER A 90 -4.40 10.47 7.24
CA SER A 90 -5.50 10.02 8.07
C SER A 90 -5.54 8.50 8.15
N ARG A 91 -5.28 7.82 7.05
CA ARG A 91 -5.27 6.36 7.08
C ARG A 91 -4.10 5.84 7.91
N ALA A 92 -2.94 6.46 7.79
CA ALA A 92 -1.79 6.07 8.59
C ALA A 92 -2.06 6.28 10.08
N ALA A 93 -2.70 7.41 10.42
CA ALA A 93 -3.02 7.71 11.81
C ALA A 93 -4.02 6.69 12.37
N GLU A 94 -4.99 6.30 11.58
CA GLU A 94 -5.96 5.30 12.00
C GLU A 94 -5.27 3.97 12.30
N ILE A 95 -4.37 3.56 11.43
CA ILE A 95 -3.65 2.30 11.60
C ILE A 95 -2.77 2.35 12.85
N LEU A 96 -2.10 3.47 13.05
CA LEU A 96 -1.25 3.63 14.23
C LEU A 96 -2.07 3.64 15.51
N ARG A 97 -3.26 4.28 15.49
CA ARG A 97 -4.10 4.29 16.68
C ARG A 97 -4.55 2.89 17.05
N ASP A 98 -4.66 2.00 16.08
CA ASP A 98 -5.05 0.63 16.35
C ASP A 98 -3.84 -0.25 16.72
N GLY A 99 -2.68 0.37 16.93
CA GLY A 99 -1.50 -0.36 17.39
C GLY A 99 -0.79 -1.12 16.31
N LYS A 100 -1.00 -0.75 15.04
CA LYS A 100 -0.43 -1.50 13.93
C LYS A 100 0.55 -0.63 13.16
N LEU A 101 1.40 -1.26 12.35
CA LEU A 101 2.38 -0.55 11.55
C LEU A 101 1.81 -0.30 10.15
N PRO A 102 1.72 0.94 9.72
CA PRO A 102 1.25 1.22 8.36
C PRO A 102 2.36 1.00 7.33
N LEU A 103 2.02 0.36 6.22
CA LEU A 103 2.95 0.15 5.13
C LEU A 103 2.31 0.72 3.89
N LEU A 104 2.84 1.84 3.40
CA LEU A 104 2.28 2.53 2.26
C LEU A 104 2.81 1.93 0.97
N CYS A 105 1.90 1.55 0.08
CA CYS A 105 2.27 1.11 -1.24
C CYS A 105 2.16 2.32 -2.14
N LEU A 106 3.26 2.80 -2.48
CA LEU A 106 3.66 3.77 -3.33
C LEU A 106 2.78 4.73 -3.96
N LEU A 107 3.10 5.94 -3.84
CA LEU A 107 2.68 6.95 -4.73
C LEU A 107 3.89 7.46 -5.46
N TYR A 108 3.60 8.07 -6.59
CA TYR A 108 4.65 8.45 -7.50
C TYR A 108 5.70 9.32 -6.89
N THR A 109 5.33 10.22 -6.05
CA THR A 109 6.25 11.25 -5.71
C THR A 109 7.27 10.87 -4.70
N SER A 110 7.21 9.67 -4.19
CA SER A 110 8.11 9.37 -3.11
C SER A 110 9.55 9.54 -3.55
N ASP A 111 9.86 9.27 -4.82
CA ASP A 111 11.20 9.46 -5.21
C ASP A 111 11.31 10.53 -6.22
N ALA A 112 10.27 11.21 -6.47
CA ALA A 112 10.36 12.22 -7.45
C ALA A 112 11.35 13.24 -7.07
N ALA A 113 11.58 13.38 -5.83
CA ALA A 113 12.55 14.33 -5.44
C ALA A 113 13.85 14.03 -6.04
N ASP A 114 14.05 12.79 -6.39
CA ASP A 114 15.27 12.47 -6.85
C ASP A 114 15.54 12.97 -8.11
N GLU A 115 14.56 13.03 -8.93
CA GLU A 115 14.95 13.30 -10.11
C GLU A 115 15.14 14.59 -10.37
N GLU A 116 15.03 15.38 -9.48
CA GLU A 116 15.38 16.60 -9.78
C GLU A 116 16.72 16.68 -10.17
N ASP A 117 17.39 15.72 -9.99
CA ASP A 117 18.70 15.77 -10.50
C ASP A 117 18.69 15.61 -11.95
#